data_3c26c36dcdc3f801a8610df23e7b49ed
#
_entry.id   3c26c36dcdc3f801a8610df23e7b49ed
#
_cell.length_a   1.000
_cell.length_b   1.000
_cell.length_c   1.000
_cell.angle_alpha   90.00
_cell.angle_beta   90.00
_cell.angle_gamma   90.00
#
_symmetry.space_group_name_H-M   'P 1'
#
loop_
_entity.id
_entity.type
_entity.pdbx_description
1 polymer ?
#
loop_
_entity_poly.entity_id
_entity_poly.type
_entity_poly.pdbx_seq_one_letter_code
_entity_poly.pdbx_strand_id
1 'polypeptide(L)'
;MVMNKILFFTLSLVMAITAYGQNSASVDTLQTASDSTSVGSHAEFSAARQESNVTKAEGDSAYIRNDYASAIQIYENLLKKGEAAEVYYNLGNSYYKADDIARAILNYERALLLEPGNADIRANLEIARSKTIDKVIPVPEVFFVSWTKSLINCLSVDAWAKVGVVCFFLLLASLYFFFFSKQIVWKKIGFIAGIVFLVLVLLANVFAFQQKNELLNRNNAIVLTPSVTVRSTPSESGTSLFILHEGRKVEIKDNSMREWKEIRLEDGKVGWVPASSVEVI
;
A
#
# COMPACT_ATOMS: atom_id res chain seq x y z
N MET A 1 -32.19 22.40 26.59
CA MET A 1 -32.22 20.93 26.71
C MET A 1 -31.76 20.20 25.44
N VAL A 2 -31.97 20.74 24.24
CA VAL A 2 -31.51 20.16 22.96
C VAL A 2 -29.99 20.28 22.75
N MET A 3 -29.40 21.39 23.21
CA MET A 3 -27.96 21.70 23.05
C MET A 3 -27.02 20.71 23.75
N ASN A 4 -27.38 20.21 24.94
CA ASN A 4 -26.58 19.21 25.66
C ASN A 4 -26.63 17.82 25.00
N LYS A 5 -27.71 17.48 24.28
CA LYS A 5 -27.83 16.20 23.57
C LYS A 5 -26.99 16.18 22.29
N ILE A 6 -26.88 17.31 21.60
CA ILE A 6 -26.04 17.44 20.39
C ILE A 6 -24.55 17.41 20.79
N LEU A 7 -24.17 18.10 21.86
CA LEU A 7 -22.79 18.09 22.39
C LEU A 7 -22.36 16.68 22.84
N PHE A 8 -23.27 15.93 23.47
CA PHE A 8 -23.01 14.55 23.89
C PHE A 8 -22.85 13.59 22.70
N PHE A 9 -23.66 13.79 21.63
CA PHE A 9 -23.59 12.96 20.44
C PHE A 9 -22.30 13.20 19.62
N THR A 10 -21.87 14.48 19.51
CA THR A 10 -20.61 14.82 18.84
C THR A 10 -19.40 14.38 19.64
N LEU A 11 -19.42 14.48 20.97
CA LEU A 11 -18.34 14.02 21.84
C LEU A 11 -18.22 12.48 21.86
N SER A 12 -19.35 11.76 21.80
CA SER A 12 -19.40 10.30 21.67
C SER A 12 -18.87 9.81 20.31
N LEU A 13 -19.13 10.53 19.23
CA LEU A 13 -18.64 10.21 17.90
C LEU A 13 -17.11 10.45 17.78
N VAL A 14 -16.60 11.51 18.39
CA VAL A 14 -15.15 11.81 18.45
C VAL A 14 -14.42 10.77 19.31
N MET A 15 -14.98 10.34 20.44
CA MET A 15 -14.41 9.27 21.27
C MET A 15 -14.39 7.90 20.56
N ALA A 16 -15.38 7.61 19.74
CA ALA A 16 -15.41 6.36 18.97
C ALA A 16 -14.31 6.32 17.87
N ILE A 17 -14.01 7.47 17.26
CA ILE A 17 -12.97 7.58 16.22
C ILE A 17 -11.56 7.50 16.84
N THR A 18 -11.36 8.03 18.05
CA THR A 18 -10.06 7.94 18.76
C THR A 18 -9.78 6.56 19.33
N ALA A 19 -10.81 5.78 19.68
CA ALA A 19 -10.67 4.41 20.21
C ALA A 19 -10.23 3.40 19.11
N TYR A 20 -10.48 3.68 17.83
CA TYR A 20 -10.03 2.83 16.73
C TYR A 20 -8.57 3.07 16.28
N GLY A 21 -7.94 4.16 16.77
CA GLY A 21 -6.57 4.55 16.39
C GLY A 21 -5.46 4.12 17.36
N GLN A 22 -5.77 3.48 18.49
CA GLN A 22 -4.80 3.24 19.56
C GLN A 22 -4.40 1.77 19.78
N ASN A 23 -4.50 0.91 18.78
CA ASN A 23 -4.03 -0.48 18.90
C ASN A 23 -2.71 -0.73 18.14
N SER A 24 -1.78 0.20 18.22
CA SER A 24 -0.39 -0.06 17.84
C SER A 24 0.54 0.82 18.67
N ALA A 25 1.17 0.24 19.66
CA ALA A 25 2.42 0.52 20.31
C ALA A 25 2.31 0.47 21.86
N SER A 26 2.59 -0.68 22.41
CA SER A 26 3.20 -0.78 23.73
C SER A 26 4.35 -1.78 23.64
N VAL A 27 5.54 -1.27 23.44
CA VAL A 27 6.78 -2.02 23.74
C VAL A 27 7.16 -1.63 25.15
N ASP A 28 6.95 -2.56 26.08
CA ASP A 28 7.42 -2.47 27.44
C ASP A 28 8.93 -2.60 27.51
N THR A 29 9.54 -1.56 28.07
CA THR A 29 10.89 -1.54 28.60
C THR A 29 10.95 -2.38 29.89
N LEU A 30 11.69 -3.48 29.87
CA LEU A 30 12.21 -4.10 31.09
C LEU A 30 13.73 -4.12 31.06
N GLN A 31 14.31 -3.23 31.87
CA GLN A 31 15.67 -3.34 32.39
C GLN A 31 15.70 -4.39 33.51
N THR A 32 16.71 -5.25 33.57
CA THR A 32 17.71 -5.33 34.62
C THR A 32 18.41 -6.69 34.64
N ALA A 33 19.70 -6.58 34.81
CA ALA A 33 20.67 -7.26 35.65
C ALA A 33 21.37 -8.53 35.11
N SER A 34 22.63 -8.28 34.81
CA SER A 34 23.88 -8.98 35.22
C SER A 34 23.81 -10.47 35.59
N ASP A 35 24.55 -11.37 34.96
CA ASP A 35 25.92 -11.70 35.36
C ASP A 35 26.53 -12.82 34.51
N SER A 36 27.77 -12.62 34.17
CA SER A 36 28.93 -13.49 33.95
C SER A 36 28.84 -14.82 33.20
N THR A 37 29.81 -14.90 32.29
CA THR A 37 30.66 -16.05 31.84
C THR A 37 30.10 -17.01 30.80
N SER A 38 30.57 -16.84 29.54
CA SER A 38 31.43 -17.82 28.88
C SER A 38 31.91 -17.31 27.52
N VAL A 39 33.22 -17.41 27.32
CA VAL A 39 33.96 -17.13 26.08
C VAL A 39 33.62 -18.21 25.05
N GLY A 40 33.04 -17.81 23.92
CA GLY A 40 32.82 -18.69 22.79
C GLY A 40 31.63 -18.29 21.93
N SER A 41 31.82 -17.34 21.06
CA SER A 41 31.08 -17.04 19.84
C SER A 41 31.02 -15.54 19.50
N HIS A 42 32.16 -14.85 19.51
CA HIS A 42 32.19 -13.44 19.12
C HIS A 42 31.87 -13.18 17.62
N ALA A 43 31.95 -14.20 16.78
CA ALA A 43 31.68 -14.05 15.35
C ALA A 43 30.16 -14.10 15.02
N GLU A 44 29.40 -15.03 15.62
CA GLU A 44 27.94 -15.11 15.39
C GLU A 44 27.17 -13.98 16.08
N PHE A 45 27.63 -13.53 17.25
CA PHE A 45 27.01 -12.40 17.97
C PHE A 45 27.28 -11.05 17.28
N SER A 46 28.41 -10.93 16.56
CA SER A 46 28.69 -9.72 15.76
C SER A 46 27.85 -9.66 14.49
N ALA A 47 27.59 -10.80 13.84
CA ALA A 47 26.71 -10.86 12.67
C ALA A 47 25.26 -10.54 13.04
N ALA A 48 24.72 -11.13 14.11
CA ALA A 48 23.37 -10.84 14.60
C ALA A 48 23.18 -9.39 15.11
N ARG A 49 24.26 -8.77 15.62
CA ARG A 49 24.23 -7.37 16.07
C ARG A 49 24.35 -6.38 14.90
N GLN A 50 24.95 -6.78 13.77
CA GLN A 50 25.01 -5.99 12.55
C GLN A 50 23.67 -5.96 11.80
N GLU A 51 22.87 -7.02 11.85
CA GLU A 51 21.53 -7.03 11.25
C GLU A 51 20.52 -6.08 11.92
N SER A 52 20.76 -5.66 13.18
CA SER A 52 19.80 -4.86 13.93
C SER A 52 19.83 -3.36 13.66
N ASN A 53 20.83 -2.83 12.96
CA ASN A 53 21.02 -1.37 12.78
C ASN A 53 21.17 -0.90 11.33
N VAL A 54 20.77 -1.72 10.36
CA VAL A 54 20.80 -1.31 8.94
C VAL A 54 19.85 -0.13 8.73
N THR A 55 20.37 0.95 8.14
CA THR A 55 19.63 2.19 7.89
C THR A 55 19.35 2.38 6.40
N LYS A 56 18.28 3.12 6.07
CA LYS A 56 17.99 3.49 4.68
C LYS A 56 19.16 4.22 4.01
N ALA A 57 19.85 5.10 4.76
CA ALA A 57 21.00 5.86 4.25
C ALA A 57 22.18 4.95 3.79
N GLU A 58 22.35 3.80 4.41
CA GLU A 58 23.35 2.80 3.96
C GLU A 58 22.93 2.17 2.63
N GLY A 59 21.65 1.84 2.46
CA GLY A 59 21.08 1.38 1.19
C GLY A 59 21.24 2.42 0.07
N ASP A 60 20.90 3.67 0.35
CA ASP A 60 21.04 4.77 -0.59
C ASP A 60 22.53 4.97 -0.97
N SER A 61 23.44 4.84 -0.01
CA SER A 61 24.90 4.92 -0.25
C SER A 61 25.42 3.75 -1.11
N ALA A 62 24.93 2.54 -0.90
CA ALA A 62 25.27 1.39 -1.72
C ALA A 62 24.76 1.56 -3.16
N TYR A 63 23.52 2.02 -3.32
CA TYR A 63 22.93 2.32 -4.62
C TYR A 63 23.74 3.38 -5.40
N ILE A 64 24.14 4.50 -4.76
CA ILE A 64 24.95 5.55 -5.37
C ILE A 64 26.33 5.03 -5.81
N ARG A 65 26.92 4.08 -5.09
CA ARG A 65 28.17 3.40 -5.49
C ARG A 65 28.00 2.34 -6.58
N ASN A 66 26.78 2.18 -7.12
CA ASN A 66 26.39 1.13 -8.07
C ASN A 66 26.51 -0.29 -7.50
N ASP A 67 26.59 -0.46 -6.19
CA ASP A 67 26.56 -1.74 -5.50
C ASP A 67 25.08 -2.13 -5.26
N TYR A 68 24.42 -2.51 -6.36
CA TYR A 68 22.99 -2.82 -6.33
C TYR A 68 22.69 -4.08 -5.52
N ALA A 69 23.61 -5.05 -5.48
CA ALA A 69 23.42 -6.27 -4.69
C ALA A 69 23.35 -5.96 -3.19
N SER A 70 24.27 -5.15 -2.67
CA SER A 70 24.23 -4.71 -1.27
C SER A 70 23.02 -3.82 -1.00
N ALA A 71 22.67 -2.91 -1.91
CA ALA A 71 21.49 -2.06 -1.77
C ALA A 71 20.20 -2.90 -1.63
N ILE A 72 20.03 -3.93 -2.47
CA ILE A 72 18.88 -4.87 -2.43
C ILE A 72 18.81 -5.53 -1.05
N GLN A 73 19.90 -6.13 -0.57
CA GLN A 73 19.91 -6.82 0.73
C GLN A 73 19.55 -5.88 1.88
N ILE A 74 20.07 -4.64 1.84
CA ILE A 74 19.80 -3.61 2.86
C ILE A 74 18.33 -3.24 2.86
N TYR A 75 17.74 -2.92 1.70
CA TYR A 75 16.34 -2.54 1.61
C TYR A 75 15.39 -3.70 1.96
N GLU A 76 15.70 -4.93 1.55
CA GLU A 76 14.92 -6.11 1.95
C GLU A 76 14.94 -6.31 3.47
N ASN A 77 16.10 -6.13 4.13
CA ASN A 77 16.19 -6.20 5.58
C ASN A 77 15.42 -5.09 6.29
N LEU A 78 15.37 -3.89 5.72
CA LEU A 78 14.53 -2.81 6.24
C LEU A 78 13.04 -3.15 6.14
N LEU A 79 12.61 -3.74 5.04
CA LEU A 79 11.19 -4.11 4.81
C LEU A 79 10.73 -5.26 5.72
N LYS A 80 11.62 -6.09 6.26
CA LYS A 80 11.29 -7.05 7.33
C LYS A 80 10.85 -6.38 8.63
N LYS A 81 11.26 -5.12 8.87
CA LYS A 81 10.88 -4.34 10.06
C LYS A 81 9.56 -3.56 9.86
N GLY A 82 9.17 -3.31 8.62
CA GLY A 82 7.94 -2.61 8.28
C GLY A 82 7.92 -2.15 6.83
N GLU A 83 6.75 -2.01 6.27
CA GLU A 83 6.55 -1.56 4.89
C GLU A 83 6.67 -0.03 4.80
N ALA A 84 7.39 0.46 3.79
CA ALA A 84 7.51 1.88 3.47
C ALA A 84 7.60 2.07 1.96
N ALA A 85 6.80 2.99 1.41
CA ALA A 85 6.74 3.25 -0.03
C ALA A 85 8.10 3.63 -0.61
N GLU A 86 8.84 4.50 0.09
CA GLU A 86 10.16 4.95 -0.33
C GLU A 86 11.18 3.81 -0.36
N VAL A 87 11.13 2.86 0.60
CA VAL A 87 12.03 1.71 0.63
C VAL A 87 11.70 0.74 -0.50
N TYR A 88 10.42 0.45 -0.75
CA TYR A 88 10.00 -0.33 -1.92
C TYR A 88 10.41 0.32 -3.23
N TYR A 89 10.27 1.65 -3.36
CA TYR A 89 10.69 2.39 -4.55
C TYR A 89 12.19 2.26 -4.81
N ASN A 90 13.02 2.45 -3.78
CA ASN A 90 14.48 2.34 -3.90
C ASN A 90 14.93 0.89 -4.14
N LEU A 91 14.23 -0.09 -3.55
CA LEU A 91 14.43 -1.51 -3.85
C LEU A 91 14.07 -1.82 -5.32
N GLY A 92 12.96 -1.29 -5.82
CA GLY A 92 12.58 -1.40 -7.22
C GLY A 92 13.62 -0.81 -8.17
N ASN A 93 14.16 0.38 -7.83
CA ASN A 93 15.25 1.01 -8.59
C ASN A 93 16.51 0.12 -8.59
N SER A 94 16.85 -0.50 -7.45
CA SER A 94 18.02 -1.37 -7.32
C SER A 94 17.87 -2.65 -8.16
N TYR A 95 16.70 -3.29 -8.14
CA TYR A 95 16.40 -4.44 -9.00
C TYR A 95 16.41 -4.07 -10.48
N TYR A 96 15.85 -2.90 -10.84
CA TYR A 96 15.87 -2.42 -12.21
C TYR A 96 17.30 -2.22 -12.73
N LYS A 97 18.21 -1.69 -11.90
CA LYS A 97 19.63 -1.52 -12.24
C LYS A 97 20.38 -2.85 -12.27
N ALA A 98 19.95 -3.84 -11.51
CA ALA A 98 20.46 -5.21 -11.54
C ALA A 98 19.87 -6.05 -12.69
N ASP A 99 19.03 -5.46 -13.56
CA ASP A 99 18.31 -6.07 -14.69
C ASP A 99 17.29 -7.15 -14.29
N ASP A 100 16.86 -7.18 -13.02
CA ASP A 100 15.74 -8.00 -12.55
C ASP A 100 14.45 -7.20 -12.67
N ILE A 101 13.89 -7.20 -13.89
CA ILE A 101 12.74 -6.37 -14.24
C ILE A 101 11.46 -6.82 -13.51
N ALA A 102 11.29 -8.13 -13.30
CA ALA A 102 10.11 -8.66 -12.62
C ALA A 102 10.03 -8.20 -11.16
N ARG A 103 11.16 -8.30 -10.41
CA ARG A 103 11.21 -7.80 -9.03
C ARG A 103 11.17 -6.29 -8.95
N ALA A 104 11.71 -5.56 -9.94
CA ALA A 104 11.55 -4.12 -10.03
C ALA A 104 10.06 -3.74 -10.11
N ILE A 105 9.30 -4.36 -11.02
CA ILE A 105 7.85 -4.15 -11.18
C ILE A 105 7.11 -4.49 -9.88
N LEU A 106 7.40 -5.62 -9.25
CA LEU A 106 6.78 -6.02 -7.98
C LEU A 106 6.95 -4.94 -6.90
N ASN A 107 8.17 -4.42 -6.74
CA ASN A 107 8.45 -3.43 -5.71
C ASN A 107 7.89 -2.04 -6.04
N TYR A 108 7.85 -1.64 -7.31
CA TYR A 108 7.14 -0.41 -7.71
C TYR A 108 5.63 -0.52 -7.49
N GLU A 109 5.02 -1.67 -7.74
CA GLU A 109 3.60 -1.91 -7.46
C GLU A 109 3.30 -1.84 -5.96
N ARG A 110 4.17 -2.44 -5.10
CA ARG A 110 4.09 -2.33 -3.64
C ARG A 110 4.24 -0.89 -3.16
N ALA A 111 5.16 -0.13 -3.75
CA ALA A 111 5.33 1.28 -3.46
C ALA A 111 4.08 2.10 -3.83
N LEU A 112 3.49 1.86 -5.02
CA LEU A 112 2.25 2.52 -5.46
C LEU A 112 1.03 2.13 -4.63
N LEU A 113 1.00 0.93 -4.06
CA LEU A 113 -0.07 0.52 -3.16
C LEU A 113 -0.09 1.38 -1.88
N LEU A 114 1.10 1.80 -1.40
CA LEU A 114 1.25 2.68 -0.24
C LEU A 114 1.13 4.17 -0.59
N GLU A 115 1.66 4.58 -1.75
CA GLU A 115 1.63 5.95 -2.26
C GLU A 115 1.08 6.02 -3.69
N PRO A 116 -0.22 5.82 -3.89
CA PRO A 116 -0.82 5.72 -5.23
C PRO A 116 -0.75 7.01 -6.04
N GLY A 117 -0.58 8.17 -5.39
CA GLY A 117 -0.43 9.48 -6.04
C GLY A 117 0.99 9.80 -6.51
N ASN A 118 1.99 8.97 -6.21
CA ASN A 118 3.38 9.27 -6.50
C ASN A 118 3.70 9.10 -8.00
N ALA A 119 4.01 10.21 -8.68
CA ALA A 119 4.25 10.23 -10.12
C ALA A 119 5.58 9.56 -10.51
N ASP A 120 6.62 9.67 -9.68
CA ASP A 120 7.94 9.13 -9.96
C ASP A 120 7.91 7.60 -9.93
N ILE A 121 7.23 7.02 -8.92
CA ILE A 121 7.04 5.56 -8.84
C ILE A 121 6.27 5.07 -10.08
N ARG A 122 5.20 5.77 -10.47
CA ARG A 122 4.40 5.40 -11.64
C ARG A 122 5.21 5.46 -12.92
N ALA A 123 6.02 6.52 -13.12
CA ALA A 123 6.87 6.65 -14.29
C ALA A 123 7.90 5.51 -14.38
N ASN A 124 8.57 5.17 -13.27
CA ASN A 124 9.55 4.08 -13.25
C ASN A 124 8.89 2.70 -13.46
N LEU A 125 7.69 2.49 -12.92
CA LEU A 125 6.90 1.29 -13.20
C LEU A 125 6.58 1.14 -14.70
N GLU A 126 6.14 2.21 -15.36
CA GLU A 126 5.85 2.18 -16.79
C GLU A 126 7.13 1.93 -17.63
N ILE A 127 8.26 2.50 -17.23
CA ILE A 127 9.56 2.21 -17.86
C ILE A 127 9.92 0.72 -17.69
N ALA A 128 9.75 0.17 -16.49
CA ALA A 128 10.03 -1.25 -16.23
C ALA A 128 9.08 -2.15 -17.04
N ARG A 129 7.78 -1.86 -17.08
CA ARG A 129 6.78 -2.59 -17.89
C ARG A 129 7.06 -2.52 -19.39
N SER A 130 7.66 -1.44 -19.87
CA SER A 130 8.02 -1.34 -21.30
C SER A 130 9.06 -2.37 -21.73
N LYS A 131 9.83 -2.93 -20.77
CA LYS A 131 10.83 -3.99 -21.02
C LYS A 131 10.25 -5.40 -21.02
N THR A 132 9.04 -5.61 -20.48
CA THR A 132 8.41 -6.93 -20.44
C THR A 132 7.97 -7.43 -21.81
N ILE A 133 7.96 -8.73 -21.99
CA ILE A 133 7.54 -9.40 -23.23
C ILE A 133 6.01 -9.27 -23.40
N ASP A 134 5.26 -9.53 -22.33
CA ASP A 134 3.80 -9.52 -22.36
C ASP A 134 3.28 -8.08 -22.31
N LYS A 135 2.92 -7.54 -23.48
CA LYS A 135 2.30 -6.20 -23.54
C LYS A 135 0.88 -6.25 -23.01
N VAL A 136 0.59 -5.37 -22.07
CA VAL A 136 -0.77 -5.16 -21.57
C VAL A 136 -1.50 -4.26 -22.54
N ILE A 137 -2.55 -4.79 -23.18
CA ILE A 137 -3.49 -3.95 -23.94
C ILE A 137 -4.54 -3.51 -22.91
N PRO A 138 -4.56 -2.23 -22.51
CA PRO A 138 -5.54 -1.79 -21.53
C PRO A 138 -6.95 -2.00 -22.07
N VAL A 139 -7.77 -2.72 -21.30
CA VAL A 139 -9.20 -2.84 -21.62
C VAL A 139 -9.83 -1.45 -21.43
N PRO A 140 -10.57 -0.95 -22.41
CA PRO A 140 -11.22 0.35 -22.29
C PRO A 140 -12.15 0.37 -21.08
N GLU A 141 -11.80 1.14 -20.07
CA GLU A 141 -12.67 1.37 -18.90
C GLU A 141 -13.65 2.50 -19.23
N VAL A 142 -14.85 2.43 -18.61
CA VAL A 142 -15.81 3.53 -18.68
C VAL A 142 -15.17 4.77 -18.07
N PHE A 143 -15.18 5.89 -18.78
CA PHE A 143 -14.55 7.15 -18.37
C PHE A 143 -14.83 7.52 -16.90
N PHE A 144 -16.05 7.31 -16.43
CA PHE A 144 -16.45 7.64 -15.05
C PHE A 144 -15.72 6.79 -14.01
N VAL A 145 -15.48 5.50 -14.30
CA VAL A 145 -14.75 4.58 -13.44
C VAL A 145 -13.27 4.97 -13.35
N SER A 146 -12.66 5.23 -14.49
CA SER A 146 -11.27 5.67 -14.58
C SER A 146 -11.04 7.00 -13.85
N TRP A 147 -11.94 7.99 -14.04
CA TRP A 147 -11.89 9.27 -13.34
C TRP A 147 -12.03 9.12 -11.83
N THR A 148 -12.98 8.30 -11.35
CA THR A 148 -13.16 8.04 -9.92
C THR A 148 -11.94 7.36 -9.30
N LYS A 149 -11.36 6.35 -9.97
CA LYS A 149 -10.11 5.71 -9.54
C LYS A 149 -8.96 6.72 -9.46
N SER A 150 -8.82 7.60 -10.46
CA SER A 150 -7.80 8.65 -10.45
C SER A 150 -7.97 9.62 -9.29
N LEU A 151 -9.21 9.98 -8.96
CA LEU A 151 -9.51 10.86 -7.83
C LEU A 151 -9.19 10.19 -6.49
N ILE A 152 -9.56 8.92 -6.31
CA ILE A 152 -9.25 8.16 -5.10
C ILE A 152 -7.74 8.05 -4.93
N ASN A 153 -7.01 7.77 -6.01
CA ASN A 153 -5.58 7.54 -6.02
C ASN A 153 -4.73 8.82 -6.08
N CYS A 154 -5.33 10.02 -6.01
CA CYS A 154 -4.55 11.25 -5.95
C CYS A 154 -3.91 11.49 -4.58
N LEU A 155 -4.43 10.89 -3.52
CA LEU A 155 -3.92 10.98 -2.16
C LEU A 155 -3.77 9.59 -1.54
N SER A 156 -2.89 9.45 -0.55
CA SER A 156 -2.76 8.21 0.24
C SER A 156 -3.89 8.07 1.27
N VAL A 157 -4.06 6.87 1.85
CA VAL A 157 -5.05 6.60 2.91
C VAL A 157 -4.94 7.60 4.05
N ASP A 158 -3.71 7.86 4.53
CA ASP A 158 -3.45 8.80 5.63
C ASP A 158 -3.78 10.25 5.25
N ALA A 159 -3.51 10.63 4.00
CA ALA A 159 -3.82 11.98 3.52
C ALA A 159 -5.34 12.17 3.43
N TRP A 160 -6.10 11.18 2.94
CA TRP A 160 -7.57 11.22 2.96
C TRP A 160 -8.12 11.29 4.38
N ALA A 161 -7.56 10.54 5.34
CA ALA A 161 -7.96 10.61 6.74
C ALA A 161 -7.72 12.01 7.32
N LYS A 162 -6.56 12.63 7.04
CA LYS A 162 -6.25 14.01 7.46
C LYS A 162 -7.23 15.01 6.85
N VAL A 163 -7.54 14.90 5.56
CA VAL A 163 -8.54 15.74 4.88
C VAL A 163 -9.91 15.60 5.55
N GLY A 164 -10.33 14.37 5.86
CA GLY A 164 -11.58 14.09 6.57
C GLY A 164 -11.66 14.79 7.93
N VAL A 165 -10.57 14.72 8.72
CA VAL A 165 -10.48 15.39 10.03
C VAL A 165 -10.54 16.91 9.89
N VAL A 166 -9.79 17.51 8.95
CA VAL A 166 -9.83 18.96 8.70
C VAL A 166 -11.22 19.41 8.28
N CYS A 167 -11.84 18.71 7.31
CA CYS A 167 -13.19 19.02 6.86
C CYS A 167 -14.23 18.87 7.99
N PHE A 168 -14.04 17.93 8.92
CA PHE A 168 -14.90 17.78 10.09
C PHE A 168 -14.84 18.99 11.03
N PHE A 169 -13.64 19.53 11.31
CA PHE A 169 -13.53 20.76 12.11
C PHE A 169 -14.14 21.98 11.39
N LEU A 170 -13.99 22.06 10.07
CA LEU A 170 -14.65 23.13 9.27
C LEU A 170 -16.18 22.98 9.28
N LEU A 171 -16.69 21.76 9.27
CA LEU A 171 -18.12 21.48 9.45
C LEU A 171 -18.61 22.00 10.82
N LEU A 172 -17.88 21.73 11.89
CA LEU A 172 -18.24 22.23 13.23
C LEU A 172 -18.23 23.77 13.27
N ALA A 173 -17.23 24.40 12.65
CA ALA A 173 -17.17 25.87 12.52
C ALA A 173 -18.37 26.42 11.72
N SER A 174 -18.76 25.77 10.62
CA SER A 174 -19.92 26.15 9.81
C SER A 174 -21.22 26.05 10.60
N LEU A 175 -21.38 24.98 11.39
CA LEU A 175 -22.53 24.80 12.29
C LEU A 175 -22.56 25.89 13.38
N TYR A 176 -21.39 26.26 13.93
CA TYR A 176 -21.29 27.35 14.89
C TYR A 176 -21.80 28.66 14.28
N PHE A 177 -21.36 29.06 13.09
CA PHE A 177 -21.86 30.25 12.40
C PHE A 177 -23.34 30.17 12.09
N PHE A 178 -23.85 29.02 11.69
CA PHE A 178 -25.27 28.83 11.42
C PHE A 178 -26.15 29.07 12.67
N PHE A 179 -25.74 28.54 13.84
CA PHE A 179 -26.55 28.64 15.05
C PHE A 179 -26.38 29.96 15.80
N PHE A 180 -25.14 30.48 15.89
CA PHE A 180 -24.82 31.60 16.77
C PHE A 180 -24.74 32.97 16.08
N SER A 181 -24.66 33.02 14.76
CA SER A 181 -24.64 34.31 14.06
C SER A 181 -25.97 35.04 14.18
N LYS A 182 -25.90 36.35 14.40
CA LYS A 182 -27.10 37.24 14.40
C LYS A 182 -27.50 37.69 13.00
N GLN A 183 -26.55 37.68 12.04
CA GLN A 183 -26.78 38.15 10.67
C GLN A 183 -27.25 36.99 9.77
N ILE A 184 -28.29 37.22 8.99
CA ILE A 184 -28.90 36.24 8.07
C ILE A 184 -27.88 35.76 7.02
N VAL A 185 -26.98 36.66 6.57
CA VAL A 185 -25.96 36.33 5.56
C VAL A 185 -25.03 35.24 6.08
N TRP A 186 -24.49 35.38 7.28
CA TRP A 186 -23.61 34.38 7.91
C TRP A 186 -24.33 33.06 8.19
N LYS A 187 -25.62 33.08 8.52
CA LYS A 187 -26.42 31.86 8.66
C LYS A 187 -26.54 31.10 7.34
N LYS A 188 -26.81 31.81 6.22
CA LYS A 188 -26.86 31.18 4.89
C LYS A 188 -25.53 30.60 4.49
N ILE A 189 -24.44 31.34 4.68
CA ILE A 189 -23.06 30.86 4.39
C ILE A 189 -22.75 29.64 5.25
N GLY A 190 -23.00 29.68 6.55
CA GLY A 190 -22.78 28.55 7.47
C GLY A 190 -23.59 27.31 7.07
N PHE A 191 -24.82 27.46 6.64
CA PHE A 191 -25.65 26.35 6.18
C PHE A 191 -25.10 25.69 4.90
N ILE A 192 -24.81 26.51 3.87
CA ILE A 192 -24.26 25.99 2.61
C ILE A 192 -22.88 25.35 2.83
N ALA A 193 -21.98 26.04 3.55
CA ALA A 193 -20.66 25.51 3.88
C ALA A 193 -20.77 24.22 4.71
N GLY A 194 -21.70 24.14 5.64
CA GLY A 194 -21.97 22.93 6.43
C GLY A 194 -22.35 21.73 5.57
N ILE A 195 -23.23 21.92 4.58
CA ILE A 195 -23.57 20.84 3.64
C ILE A 195 -22.36 20.41 2.81
N VAL A 196 -21.58 21.38 2.29
CA VAL A 196 -20.38 21.08 1.48
C VAL A 196 -19.36 20.30 2.31
N PHE A 197 -19.04 20.75 3.52
CA PHE A 197 -18.07 20.03 4.36
C PHE A 197 -18.59 18.68 4.83
N LEU A 198 -19.89 18.53 5.07
CA LEU A 198 -20.47 17.21 5.37
C LEU A 198 -20.25 16.23 4.20
N VAL A 199 -20.53 16.65 2.97
CA VAL A 199 -20.28 15.82 1.78
C VAL A 199 -18.80 15.48 1.64
N LEU A 200 -17.90 16.45 1.84
CA LEU A 200 -16.46 16.21 1.78
C LEU A 200 -15.97 15.22 2.85
N VAL A 201 -16.47 15.30 4.08
CA VAL A 201 -16.18 14.33 5.14
C VAL A 201 -16.60 12.94 4.73
N LEU A 202 -17.82 12.77 4.19
CA LEU A 202 -18.30 11.46 3.75
C LEU A 202 -17.46 10.91 2.60
N LEU A 203 -17.15 11.71 1.59
CA LEU A 203 -16.32 11.31 0.45
C LEU A 203 -14.90 10.92 0.89
N ALA A 204 -14.26 11.73 1.75
CA ALA A 204 -12.92 11.43 2.24
C ALA A 204 -12.87 10.10 3.00
N ASN A 205 -13.89 9.79 3.81
CA ASN A 205 -13.99 8.52 4.51
C ASN A 205 -14.22 7.33 3.56
N VAL A 206 -15.07 7.49 2.55
CA VAL A 206 -15.31 6.44 1.54
C VAL A 206 -14.02 6.15 0.77
N PHE A 207 -13.29 7.18 0.35
CA PHE A 207 -12.03 7.03 -0.39
C PHE A 207 -10.94 6.37 0.47
N ALA A 208 -10.77 6.82 1.72
CA ALA A 208 -9.86 6.20 2.67
C ALA A 208 -10.20 4.72 2.92
N PHE A 209 -11.49 4.40 3.05
CA PHE A 209 -11.94 3.03 3.25
C PHE A 209 -11.66 2.14 2.05
N GLN A 210 -11.91 2.63 0.83
CA GLN A 210 -11.67 1.87 -0.40
C GLN A 210 -10.18 1.56 -0.58
N GLN A 211 -9.30 2.56 -0.41
CA GLN A 211 -7.85 2.35 -0.48
C GLN A 211 -7.35 1.41 0.63
N LYS A 212 -7.86 1.57 1.87
CA LYS A 212 -7.52 0.64 2.95
C LYS A 212 -7.93 -0.79 2.62
N ASN A 213 -9.07 -0.98 1.98
CA ASN A 213 -9.53 -2.30 1.56
C ASN A 213 -8.61 -2.92 0.49
N GLU A 214 -8.08 -2.13 -0.44
CA GLU A 214 -7.07 -2.58 -1.40
C GLU A 214 -5.75 -2.98 -0.73
N LEU A 215 -5.33 -2.22 0.30
CA LEU A 215 -4.14 -2.54 1.11
C LEU A 215 -4.27 -3.86 1.90
N LEU A 216 -5.47 -4.17 2.39
CA LEU A 216 -5.72 -5.36 3.19
C LEU A 216 -6.00 -6.61 2.33
N ASN A 217 -6.66 -6.43 1.19
CA ASN A 217 -7.04 -7.50 0.27
C ASN A 217 -6.07 -7.52 -0.93
N ARG A 218 -4.84 -7.99 -0.69
CA ARG A 218 -3.78 -8.07 -1.70
C ARG A 218 -4.02 -9.26 -2.62
N ASN A 219 -4.89 -9.09 -3.59
CA ASN A 219 -5.22 -10.14 -4.55
C ASN A 219 -4.41 -10.05 -5.85
N ASN A 220 -3.53 -9.06 -5.99
CA ASN A 220 -2.68 -8.93 -7.18
C ASN A 220 -1.32 -9.56 -6.93
N ALA A 221 -0.73 -10.14 -7.97
CA ALA A 221 0.59 -10.73 -7.94
C ALA A 221 1.36 -10.44 -9.24
N ILE A 222 2.67 -10.56 -9.18
CA ILE A 222 3.58 -10.46 -10.35
C ILE A 222 4.18 -11.83 -10.64
N VAL A 223 4.22 -12.21 -11.91
CA VAL A 223 4.95 -13.39 -12.38
C VAL A 223 6.44 -13.11 -12.28
N LEU A 224 7.19 -13.94 -11.52
CA LEU A 224 8.62 -13.77 -11.30
C LEU A 224 9.46 -14.74 -12.14
N THR A 225 8.89 -15.84 -12.59
CA THR A 225 9.61 -16.80 -13.44
C THR A 225 9.70 -16.29 -14.87
N PRO A 226 10.80 -16.54 -15.60
CA PRO A 226 10.97 -16.10 -16.99
C PRO A 226 9.79 -16.49 -17.91
N SER A 227 9.22 -17.67 -17.69
CA SER A 227 7.99 -18.12 -18.32
C SER A 227 7.24 -19.11 -17.45
N VAL A 228 5.93 -19.07 -17.43
CA VAL A 228 5.05 -20.01 -16.74
C VAL A 228 3.89 -20.41 -17.65
N THR A 229 3.61 -21.70 -17.71
CA THR A 229 2.45 -22.22 -18.44
C THR A 229 1.21 -22.17 -17.55
N VAL A 230 0.19 -21.44 -17.98
CA VAL A 230 -1.10 -21.42 -17.33
C VAL A 230 -1.90 -22.65 -17.75
N ARG A 231 -2.46 -23.38 -16.78
CA ARG A 231 -3.14 -24.65 -16.98
C ARG A 231 -4.62 -24.58 -16.67
N SER A 232 -5.40 -25.51 -17.22
CA SER A 232 -6.85 -25.60 -16.98
C SER A 232 -7.21 -26.13 -15.58
N THR A 233 -6.30 -26.86 -14.96
CA THR A 233 -6.47 -27.49 -13.64
C THR A 233 -5.21 -27.32 -12.79
N PRO A 234 -5.30 -27.37 -11.44
CA PRO A 234 -4.16 -27.25 -10.55
C PRO A 234 -3.30 -28.54 -10.53
N SER A 235 -2.72 -28.89 -11.68
CA SER A 235 -1.94 -30.12 -11.87
C SER A 235 -0.99 -29.95 -13.05
N GLU A 236 0.17 -30.62 -12.98
CA GLU A 236 1.14 -30.69 -14.08
C GLU A 236 0.56 -31.38 -15.33
N SER A 237 -0.44 -32.25 -15.15
CA SER A 237 -1.15 -32.94 -16.25
C SER A 237 -2.27 -32.11 -16.86
N GLY A 238 -2.59 -30.94 -16.30
CA GLY A 238 -3.62 -30.01 -16.82
C GLY A 238 -3.30 -29.53 -18.23
N THR A 239 -4.33 -29.34 -19.05
CA THR A 239 -4.17 -28.79 -20.40
C THR A 239 -3.52 -27.39 -20.36
N SER A 240 -2.48 -27.18 -21.15
CA SER A 240 -1.88 -25.85 -21.35
C SER A 240 -2.87 -24.92 -22.04
N LEU A 241 -3.15 -23.76 -21.43
CA LEU A 241 -4.04 -22.75 -21.98
C LEU A 241 -3.26 -21.66 -22.71
N PHE A 242 -2.28 -21.07 -22.03
CA PHE A 242 -1.38 -20.03 -22.54
C PHE A 242 -0.12 -19.94 -21.68
N ILE A 243 0.85 -19.14 -22.14
CA ILE A 243 2.11 -18.90 -21.42
C ILE A 243 2.12 -17.44 -20.97
N LEU A 244 2.63 -17.20 -19.77
CA LEU A 244 2.92 -15.88 -19.24
C LEU A 244 4.42 -15.74 -19.03
N HIS A 245 4.90 -14.49 -19.18
CA HIS A 245 6.30 -14.15 -18.95
C HIS A 245 6.45 -13.29 -17.69
N GLU A 246 7.67 -13.19 -17.23
CA GLU A 246 8.04 -12.38 -16.04
C GLU A 246 7.57 -10.93 -16.14
N GLY A 247 7.26 -10.34 -14.99
CA GLY A 247 6.76 -8.97 -14.89
C GLY A 247 5.25 -8.81 -15.21
N ARG A 248 4.56 -9.89 -15.64
CA ARG A 248 3.12 -9.82 -15.87
C ARG A 248 2.35 -9.73 -14.57
N LYS A 249 1.47 -8.73 -14.44
CA LYS A 249 0.53 -8.60 -13.32
C LYS A 249 -0.69 -9.49 -13.54
N VAL A 250 -1.09 -10.20 -12.49
CA VAL A 250 -2.24 -11.12 -12.46
C VAL A 250 -3.05 -10.90 -11.18
N GLU A 251 -4.34 -11.18 -11.24
CA GLU A 251 -5.21 -11.20 -10.06
C GLU A 251 -5.35 -12.64 -9.56
N ILE A 252 -5.10 -12.88 -8.27
CA ILE A 252 -5.32 -14.18 -7.63
C ILE A 252 -6.80 -14.32 -7.31
N LYS A 253 -7.43 -15.35 -7.84
CA LYS A 253 -8.85 -15.70 -7.59
C LYS A 253 -9.03 -16.69 -6.49
N ASP A 254 -8.18 -17.72 -6.47
CA ASP A 254 -8.15 -18.73 -5.43
C ASP A 254 -6.71 -18.94 -4.94
N ASN A 255 -6.53 -18.85 -3.64
CA ASN A 255 -5.29 -19.07 -2.92
C ASN A 255 -5.44 -20.19 -1.87
N SER A 256 -6.46 -21.02 -1.98
CA SER A 256 -6.74 -22.11 -1.02
C SER A 256 -5.71 -23.24 -1.09
N MET A 257 -5.11 -23.43 -2.27
CA MET A 257 -4.09 -24.46 -2.49
C MET A 257 -2.69 -23.93 -2.23
N ARG A 258 -1.85 -24.74 -1.56
CA ARG A 258 -0.48 -24.35 -1.24
C ARG A 258 0.44 -24.30 -2.47
N GLU A 259 0.26 -25.22 -3.40
CA GLU A 259 1.16 -25.41 -4.55
C GLU A 259 0.68 -24.72 -5.83
N TRP A 260 -0.61 -24.43 -5.93
CA TRP A 260 -1.23 -23.84 -7.11
C TRP A 260 -2.07 -22.62 -6.74
N LYS A 261 -2.11 -21.64 -7.65
CA LYS A 261 -2.97 -20.46 -7.53
C LYS A 261 -3.82 -20.32 -8.78
N GLU A 262 -5.11 -20.07 -8.60
CA GLU A 262 -5.96 -19.65 -9.71
C GLU A 262 -5.74 -18.15 -9.95
N ILE A 263 -5.42 -17.82 -11.19
CA ILE A 263 -5.18 -16.44 -11.59
C ILE A 263 -6.17 -16.00 -12.65
N ARG A 264 -6.43 -14.70 -12.67
CA ARG A 264 -7.18 -14.02 -13.72
C ARG A 264 -6.34 -12.90 -14.32
N LEU A 265 -6.36 -12.79 -15.65
CA LEU A 265 -5.79 -11.68 -16.38
C LEU A 265 -6.78 -10.53 -16.55
N GLU A 266 -6.28 -9.35 -16.91
CA GLU A 266 -7.11 -8.17 -17.20
C GLU A 266 -8.08 -8.38 -18.38
N ASP A 267 -7.73 -9.25 -19.36
CA ASP A 267 -8.58 -9.64 -20.48
C ASP A 267 -9.65 -10.70 -20.12
N GLY A 268 -9.71 -11.10 -18.84
CA GLY A 268 -10.70 -12.03 -18.31
C GLY A 268 -10.31 -13.51 -18.42
N LYS A 269 -9.18 -13.87 -19.03
CA LYS A 269 -8.69 -15.25 -19.06
C LYS A 269 -8.35 -15.73 -17.65
N VAL A 270 -8.72 -16.97 -17.35
CA VAL A 270 -8.51 -17.62 -16.05
C VAL A 270 -7.73 -18.91 -16.23
N GLY A 271 -6.94 -19.27 -15.24
CA GLY A 271 -6.26 -20.57 -15.19
C GLY A 271 -5.36 -20.71 -13.98
N TRP A 272 -4.66 -21.83 -13.90
CA TRP A 272 -3.85 -22.21 -12.75
C TRP A 272 -2.35 -22.10 -13.05
N VAL A 273 -1.61 -21.56 -12.10
CA VAL A 273 -0.14 -21.46 -12.12
C VAL A 273 0.44 -22.03 -10.84
N PRO A 274 1.69 -22.55 -10.87
CA PRO A 274 2.40 -22.91 -9.64
C PRO A 274 2.55 -21.69 -8.72
N ALA A 275 2.31 -21.88 -7.42
CA ALA A 275 2.39 -20.80 -6.44
C ALA A 275 3.79 -20.17 -6.36
N SER A 276 4.85 -20.95 -6.66
CA SER A 276 6.24 -20.48 -6.70
C SER A 276 6.58 -19.56 -7.87
N SER A 277 5.72 -19.49 -8.90
CA SER A 277 5.94 -18.66 -10.09
C SER A 277 5.46 -17.22 -9.94
N VAL A 278 4.67 -16.92 -8.91
CA VAL A 278 4.07 -15.60 -8.68
C VAL A 278 4.27 -15.13 -7.25
N GLU A 279 4.45 -13.81 -7.09
CA GLU A 279 4.59 -13.18 -5.77
C GLU A 279 3.54 -12.09 -5.59
N VAL A 280 2.90 -12.06 -4.42
CA VAL A 280 1.84 -11.10 -4.06
C VAL A 280 2.43 -9.70 -3.88
N ILE A 281 1.70 -8.72 -4.38
CA ILE A 281 2.04 -7.30 -4.28
C ILE A 281 1.85 -6.79 -2.84
#